data_da921deca5a92720586ed9b8e82580aa
#
_entry.id   da921deca5a92720586ed9b8e82580aa
#
_cell.length_a   1.000
_cell.length_b   1.000
_cell.length_c   1.000
_cell.angle_alpha   90.00
_cell.angle_beta   90.00
_cell.angle_gamma   90.00
#
_symmetry.space_group_name_H-M   'P 1'
#
loop_
_entity.id
_entity.type
_entity.pdbx_description
1 polymer ?
#
loop_
_entity_poly.entity_id
_entity_poly.type
_entity_poly.pdbx_seq_one_letter_code
_entity_poly.pdbx_strand_id
1 'polypeptide(L)'
;MNKNIINIGLIAAGLMNIVGVLLFSRAFTNTVINSADPVVMSNFGLLMIMVWGLAYWGAAAVSSSIQWMVAAFAVEKFVYVVVWVMWLNNNSLAQLYTKDVFAGLFFSIYGLNDFIFMLFFLWVFFHQRSSK
;
A
#
# COMPACT_ATOMS: atom_id res chain seq x y z
N MET A 1 8.20 -9.18 21.94
CA MET A 1 7.05 -9.35 21.56
C MET A 1 7.10 -9.71 20.29
N ASN A 2 6.62 -9.62 19.82
CA ASN A 2 5.93 -10.38 19.04
C ASN A 2 6.38 -10.28 17.66
N LYS A 3 7.47 -11.01 17.37
CA LYS A 3 7.89 -11.28 16.01
C LYS A 3 6.74 -11.86 15.18
N ASN A 4 5.85 -12.62 15.82
CA ASN A 4 4.66 -13.17 15.14
C ASN A 4 3.71 -12.08 14.67
N ILE A 5 3.41 -11.08 15.49
CA ILE A 5 2.53 -9.97 15.10
C ILE A 5 3.18 -9.16 13.99
N ILE A 6 4.48 -8.89 14.10
CA ILE A 6 5.22 -8.16 13.07
C ILE A 6 5.17 -8.92 11.74
N ASN A 7 5.43 -10.23 11.75
CA ASN A 7 5.40 -11.03 10.54
C ASN A 7 4.00 -11.11 9.92
N ILE A 8 2.97 -11.29 10.75
CA ILE A 8 1.57 -11.31 10.28
C ILE A 8 1.24 -9.98 9.61
N GLY A 9 1.62 -8.86 10.22
CA GLY A 9 1.38 -7.54 9.63
C GLY A 9 2.11 -7.34 8.31
N LEU A 10 3.37 -7.77 8.22
CA LEU A 10 4.14 -7.68 6.98
C LEU A 10 3.53 -8.55 5.87
N ILE A 11 3.11 -9.77 6.21
CA ILE A 11 2.46 -10.65 5.24
C ILE A 11 1.14 -10.06 4.78
N ALA A 12 0.35 -9.52 5.71
CA ALA A 12 -0.93 -8.87 5.39
C ALA A 12 -0.72 -7.65 4.48
N ALA A 13 0.28 -6.82 4.77
CA ALA A 13 0.61 -5.66 3.94
C ALA A 13 0.97 -6.09 2.51
N GLY A 14 1.76 -7.14 2.38
CA GLY A 14 2.13 -7.68 1.07
C GLY A 14 0.94 -8.25 0.32
N LEU A 15 0.06 -8.98 1.01
CA LEU A 15 -1.17 -9.51 0.40
C LEU A 15 -2.07 -8.37 -0.10
N MET A 16 -2.25 -7.32 0.68
CA MET A 16 -3.07 -6.17 0.26
C MET A 16 -2.49 -5.52 -0.99
N ASN A 17 -1.17 -5.33 -1.05
CA ASN A 17 -0.54 -4.73 -2.22
C ASN A 17 -0.66 -5.62 -3.46
N ILE A 18 -0.41 -6.91 -3.34
CA ILE A 18 -0.36 -7.82 -4.48
C ILE A 18 -1.76 -8.21 -4.94
N VAL A 19 -2.59 -8.71 -4.03
CA VAL A 19 -3.95 -9.14 -4.36
C VAL A 19 -4.82 -7.94 -4.70
N GLY A 20 -4.68 -6.84 -3.97
CA GLY A 20 -5.45 -5.62 -4.24
C GLY A 20 -5.21 -5.10 -5.65
N VAL A 21 -3.96 -5.00 -6.09
CA VAL A 21 -3.64 -4.56 -7.44
C VAL A 21 -4.21 -5.54 -8.47
N LEU A 22 -3.95 -6.82 -8.33
CA LEU A 22 -4.42 -7.82 -9.30
C LEU A 22 -5.95 -7.86 -9.41
N LEU A 23 -6.63 -7.76 -8.27
CA LEU A 23 -8.09 -7.82 -8.24
C LEU A 23 -8.71 -6.57 -8.86
N PHE A 24 -8.37 -5.38 -8.35
CA PHE A 24 -9.04 -4.15 -8.75
C PHE A 24 -8.61 -3.67 -10.13
N SER A 25 -7.37 -3.95 -10.54
CA SER A 25 -6.91 -3.62 -11.89
C SER A 25 -7.30 -4.67 -12.92
N ARG A 26 -7.95 -5.74 -12.52
CA ARG A 26 -8.25 -6.90 -13.38
C ARG A 26 -6.99 -7.36 -14.13
N ALA A 27 -5.93 -7.62 -13.36
CA ALA A 27 -4.64 -8.03 -13.89
C ALA A 27 -4.09 -7.03 -14.92
N PHE A 28 -4.03 -5.74 -14.53
CA PHE A 28 -3.49 -4.63 -15.33
C PHE A 28 -4.31 -4.28 -16.58
N THR A 29 -5.60 -4.62 -16.60
CA THR A 29 -6.47 -4.31 -17.75
C THR A 29 -7.50 -3.23 -17.45
N ASN A 30 -7.52 -2.68 -16.23
CA ASN A 30 -8.50 -1.67 -15.84
C ASN A 30 -8.02 -0.27 -16.22
N THR A 31 -8.37 0.17 -17.42
CA THR A 31 -7.97 1.46 -17.96
C THR A 31 -8.59 2.63 -17.21
N VAL A 32 -9.69 2.43 -16.48
CA VAL A 32 -10.32 3.49 -15.67
C VAL A 32 -9.41 3.88 -14.51
N ILE A 33 -8.78 2.90 -13.84
CA ILE A 33 -7.78 3.19 -12.80
C ILE A 33 -6.63 3.99 -13.39
N ASN A 34 -6.09 3.55 -14.53
CA ASN A 34 -4.97 4.23 -15.18
C ASN A 34 -5.32 5.67 -15.57
N SER A 35 -6.54 5.90 -16.06
CA SER A 35 -6.98 7.24 -16.47
C SER A 35 -7.25 8.15 -15.29
N ALA A 36 -7.67 7.59 -14.14
CA ALA A 36 -7.98 8.36 -12.94
C ALA A 36 -6.73 9.01 -12.33
N ASP A 37 -5.59 8.34 -12.42
CA ASP A 37 -4.30 8.88 -11.99
C ASP A 37 -3.21 8.31 -12.92
N PRO A 38 -2.95 8.99 -14.05
CA PRO A 38 -2.11 8.41 -15.09
C PRO A 38 -0.64 8.23 -14.72
N VAL A 39 -0.15 8.93 -13.70
CA VAL A 39 1.24 8.83 -13.27
C VAL A 39 1.38 7.75 -12.19
N VAL A 40 0.70 7.92 -11.07
CA VAL A 40 0.87 7.04 -9.91
C VAL A 40 0.22 5.68 -10.14
N MET A 41 -0.95 5.67 -10.79
CA MET A 41 -1.71 4.43 -11.04
C MET A 41 -1.69 4.01 -12.51
N SER A 42 -0.60 4.32 -13.20
CA SER A 42 -0.26 3.65 -14.46
C SER A 42 0.00 2.16 -14.19
N ASN A 43 0.03 1.34 -15.22
CA ASN A 43 0.36 -0.07 -15.02
C ASN A 43 1.75 -0.26 -14.42
N PHE A 44 2.71 0.61 -14.76
CA PHE A 44 4.01 0.62 -14.09
C PHE A 44 3.86 0.94 -12.60
N GLY A 45 3.09 1.97 -12.26
CA GLY A 45 2.83 2.33 -10.87
C GLY A 45 2.17 1.21 -10.08
N LEU A 46 1.18 0.54 -10.68
CA LEU A 46 0.51 -0.61 -10.07
C LEU A 46 1.50 -1.77 -9.86
N LEU A 47 2.39 -2.01 -10.83
CA LEU A 47 3.44 -3.02 -10.69
C LEU A 47 4.37 -2.69 -9.52
N MET A 48 4.73 -1.43 -9.34
CA MET A 48 5.59 -1.00 -8.24
C MET A 48 4.92 -1.22 -6.88
N ILE A 49 3.61 -1.05 -6.79
CA ILE A 49 2.86 -1.38 -5.57
C ILE A 49 3.02 -2.87 -5.24
N MET A 50 2.96 -3.73 -6.24
CA MET A 50 3.19 -5.18 -6.04
C MET A 50 4.63 -5.47 -5.61
N VAL A 51 5.60 -4.77 -6.20
CA VAL A 51 7.02 -4.92 -5.83
C VAL A 51 7.25 -4.53 -4.36
N TRP A 52 6.60 -3.47 -3.88
CA TRP A 52 6.64 -3.14 -2.45
C TRP A 52 6.03 -4.26 -1.60
N GLY A 53 4.97 -4.91 -2.07
CA GLY A 53 4.41 -6.08 -1.41
C GLY A 53 5.41 -7.21 -1.27
N LEU A 54 6.19 -7.47 -2.31
CA LEU A 54 7.29 -8.45 -2.25
C LEU A 54 8.36 -8.03 -1.23
N ALA A 55 8.66 -6.74 -1.13
CA ALA A 55 9.61 -6.22 -0.14
C ALA A 55 9.11 -6.47 1.28
N TYR A 56 7.81 -6.31 1.54
CA TYR A 56 7.24 -6.60 2.87
C TYR A 56 7.39 -8.10 3.20
N TRP A 57 7.12 -8.96 2.24
CA TRP A 57 7.30 -10.41 2.44
C TRP A 57 8.77 -10.76 2.66
N GLY A 58 9.67 -10.12 1.92
CA GLY A 58 11.12 -10.29 2.13
C GLY A 58 11.53 -9.88 3.54
N ALA A 59 10.99 -8.77 4.05
CA ALA A 59 11.25 -8.32 5.41
C ALA A 59 10.74 -9.33 6.45
N ALA A 60 9.59 -9.95 6.19
CA ALA A 60 9.03 -10.97 7.09
C ALA A 60 9.95 -12.20 7.22
N ALA A 61 10.77 -12.46 6.21
CA ALA A 61 11.70 -13.59 6.22
C ALA A 61 13.02 -13.29 6.96
N VAL A 62 13.27 -12.02 7.30
CA VAL A 62 14.51 -11.61 7.97
C VAL A 62 14.41 -11.91 9.47
N SER A 63 15.43 -12.59 10.03
CA SER A 63 15.45 -12.97 11.44
C SER A 63 16.02 -11.88 12.34
N SER A 64 16.78 -10.94 11.79
CA SER A 64 17.36 -9.82 12.54
C SER A 64 16.43 -8.62 12.55
N SER A 65 16.87 -7.52 13.16
CA SER A 65 16.09 -6.28 13.21
C SER A 65 15.85 -5.73 11.80
N ILE A 66 14.61 -5.35 11.52
CA ILE A 66 14.20 -4.73 10.26
C ILE A 66 13.85 -3.25 10.47
N GLN A 67 14.36 -2.64 11.53
CA GLN A 67 13.99 -1.28 11.94
C GLN A 67 14.07 -0.27 10.78
N TRP A 68 15.18 -0.26 10.06
CA TRP A 68 15.36 0.70 8.99
C TRP A 68 14.59 0.35 7.73
N MET A 69 14.31 -0.93 7.52
CA MET A 69 13.43 -1.35 6.42
C MET A 69 12.00 -0.85 6.65
N VAL A 70 11.47 -1.03 7.85
CA VAL A 70 10.12 -0.54 8.14
C VAL A 70 10.05 0.99 8.17
N ALA A 71 11.15 1.67 8.49
CA ALA A 71 11.23 3.12 8.35
C ALA A 71 10.99 3.53 6.89
N ALA A 72 11.64 2.86 5.95
CA ALA A 72 11.45 3.10 4.52
C ALA A 72 10.01 2.76 4.10
N PHE A 73 9.45 1.68 4.61
CA PHE A 73 8.06 1.29 4.31
C PHE A 73 7.06 2.33 4.82
N ALA A 74 7.31 2.90 6.00
CA ALA A 74 6.47 3.97 6.54
C ALA A 74 6.51 5.21 5.64
N VAL A 75 7.69 5.58 5.15
CA VAL A 75 7.84 6.71 4.22
C VAL A 75 7.11 6.43 2.90
N GLU A 76 7.25 5.23 2.37
CA GLU A 76 6.55 4.83 1.14
C GLU A 76 5.04 4.95 1.31
N LYS A 77 4.50 4.42 2.40
CA LYS A 77 3.07 4.52 2.69
C LYS A 77 2.63 5.97 2.88
N PHE A 78 3.43 6.79 3.53
CA PHE A 78 3.15 8.20 3.70
C PHE A 78 3.02 8.92 2.36
N VAL A 79 3.91 8.63 1.42
CA VAL A 79 3.84 9.23 0.07
C VAL A 79 2.52 8.86 -0.60
N TYR A 80 2.12 7.60 -0.54
CA TYR A 80 0.86 7.18 -1.14
C TYR A 80 -0.36 7.81 -0.45
N VAL A 81 -0.32 8.00 0.86
CA VAL A 81 -1.40 8.69 1.58
C VAL A 81 -1.52 10.15 1.11
N VAL A 82 -0.39 10.84 0.97
CA VAL A 82 -0.38 12.23 0.47
C VAL A 82 -0.95 12.29 -0.94
N VAL A 83 -0.51 11.41 -1.83
CA VAL A 83 -1.01 11.34 -3.20
C VAL A 83 -2.52 11.10 -3.20
N TRP A 84 -2.99 10.19 -2.36
CA TRP A 84 -4.42 9.86 -2.27
C TRP A 84 -5.25 11.05 -1.80
N VAL A 85 -4.80 11.76 -0.76
CA VAL A 85 -5.50 12.96 -0.26
C VAL A 85 -5.55 14.04 -1.35
N MET A 86 -4.45 14.27 -2.05
CA MET A 86 -4.42 15.21 -3.16
C MET A 86 -5.39 14.80 -4.27
N TRP A 87 -5.45 13.50 -4.59
CA TRP A 87 -6.40 13.00 -5.58
C TRP A 87 -7.85 13.25 -5.14
N LEU A 88 -8.19 12.95 -3.88
CA LEU A 88 -9.55 13.18 -3.37
C LEU A 88 -9.94 14.66 -3.42
N ASN A 89 -8.99 15.57 -3.22
CA ASN A 89 -9.26 17.01 -3.29
C ASN A 89 -9.52 17.51 -4.72
N ASN A 90 -9.01 16.81 -5.72
CA ASN A 90 -9.06 17.26 -7.11
C ASN A 90 -9.96 16.42 -8.01
N ASN A 91 -10.56 15.35 -7.48
CA ASN A 91 -11.36 14.41 -8.27
C ASN A 91 -12.60 13.99 -7.50
N SER A 92 -13.57 13.39 -8.21
CA SER A 92 -14.80 12.91 -7.61
C SER A 92 -14.81 11.39 -7.55
N LEU A 93 -14.83 10.85 -6.34
CA LEU A 93 -14.94 9.42 -6.12
C LEU A 93 -16.28 8.88 -6.63
N ALA A 94 -17.36 9.64 -6.45
CA ALA A 94 -18.68 9.25 -6.95
C ALA A 94 -18.70 9.11 -8.48
N GLN A 95 -18.06 10.04 -9.19
CA GLN A 95 -17.94 9.93 -10.65
C GLN A 95 -17.12 8.71 -11.06
N LEU A 96 -16.08 8.40 -10.31
CA LEU A 96 -15.26 7.22 -10.59
C LEU A 96 -16.08 5.94 -10.47
N TYR A 97 -16.93 5.83 -9.45
CA TYR A 97 -17.82 4.69 -9.29
C TYR A 97 -18.79 4.52 -10.46
N THR A 98 -19.22 5.63 -11.07
CA THR A 98 -20.10 5.53 -12.25
C THR A 98 -19.38 4.99 -13.48
N LYS A 99 -18.06 5.17 -13.55
CA LYS A 99 -17.26 4.66 -14.67
C LYS A 99 -16.89 3.19 -14.48
N ASP A 100 -16.50 2.81 -13.26
CA ASP A 100 -16.11 1.44 -12.94
C ASP A 100 -16.12 1.24 -11.43
N VAL A 101 -16.86 0.24 -10.96
CA VAL A 101 -16.97 -0.04 -9.52
C VAL A 101 -15.62 -0.46 -8.94
N PHE A 102 -14.84 -1.26 -9.66
CA PHE A 102 -13.54 -1.71 -9.18
C PHE A 102 -12.55 -0.54 -9.03
N ALA A 103 -12.57 0.41 -9.96
CA ALA A 103 -11.77 1.62 -9.84
C ALA A 103 -12.22 2.46 -8.64
N GLY A 104 -13.52 2.62 -8.45
CA GLY A 104 -14.07 3.33 -7.29
C GLY A 104 -13.66 2.68 -5.98
N LEU A 105 -13.76 1.36 -5.87
CA LEU A 105 -13.32 0.62 -4.69
C LEU A 105 -11.83 0.78 -4.46
N PHE A 106 -11.01 0.69 -5.52
CA PHE A 106 -9.58 0.84 -5.41
C PHE A 106 -9.21 2.20 -4.80
N PHE A 107 -9.75 3.29 -5.34
CA PHE A 107 -9.47 4.65 -4.86
C PHE A 107 -10.16 4.95 -3.52
N SER A 108 -11.17 4.19 -3.10
CA SER A 108 -11.74 4.31 -1.76
C SER A 108 -10.84 3.66 -0.70
N ILE A 109 -10.19 2.55 -1.06
CA ILE A 109 -9.51 1.66 -0.11
C ILE A 109 -8.02 1.97 0.00
N TYR A 110 -7.33 2.30 -1.12
CA TYR A 110 -5.87 2.30 -1.10
C TYR A 110 -5.27 3.29 -0.11
N GLY A 111 -5.82 4.48 0.02
CA GLY A 111 -5.30 5.47 0.95
C GLY A 111 -5.54 5.10 2.41
N LEU A 112 -6.73 4.56 2.71
CA LEU A 112 -7.03 4.07 4.07
C LEU A 112 -6.14 2.90 4.44
N ASN A 113 -5.96 1.95 3.52
CA ASN A 113 -5.06 0.82 3.70
C ASN A 113 -3.64 1.29 3.97
N ASP A 114 -3.14 2.21 3.16
CA ASP A 114 -1.79 2.72 3.29
C ASP A 114 -1.60 3.51 4.59
N PHE A 115 -2.61 4.26 5.02
CA PHE A 115 -2.56 4.95 6.29
C PHE A 115 -2.46 3.98 7.47
N ILE A 116 -3.27 2.92 7.47
CA ILE A 116 -3.27 1.91 8.53
C ILE A 116 -1.91 1.21 8.59
N PHE A 117 -1.38 0.79 7.45
CA PHE A 117 -0.07 0.12 7.41
C PHE A 117 1.08 1.07 7.69
N MET A 118 0.96 2.36 7.36
CA MET A 118 1.93 3.37 7.79
C MET A 118 2.03 3.40 9.32
N LEU A 119 0.90 3.43 10.01
CA LEU A 119 0.88 3.40 11.48
C LEU A 119 1.48 2.11 12.02
N PHE A 120 1.19 0.97 11.36
CA PHE A 120 1.77 -0.31 11.73
C PHE A 120 3.30 -0.29 11.59
N PHE A 121 3.82 0.21 10.46
CA PHE A 121 5.27 0.27 10.24
C PHE A 121 5.95 1.23 11.22
N LEU A 122 5.33 2.36 11.55
CA LEU A 122 5.83 3.26 12.57
C LEU A 122 5.88 2.58 13.94
N TRP A 123 4.84 1.83 14.27
CA TRP A 123 4.81 1.07 15.51
C TRP A 123 5.95 0.05 15.58
N VAL A 124 6.17 -0.70 14.50
CA VAL A 124 7.29 -1.66 14.44
C VAL A 124 8.63 -0.95 14.59
N PHE A 125 8.80 0.19 13.92
CA PHE A 125 10.03 0.97 14.00
C PHE A 125 10.36 1.36 15.45
N PHE A 126 9.40 1.96 16.13
CA PHE A 126 9.61 2.41 17.51
C PHE A 126 9.74 1.25 18.47
N HIS A 127 9.01 0.18 18.26
CA HIS A 127 9.10 -1.02 19.07
C HIS A 127 10.49 -1.66 18.97
N GLN A 128 11.03 -1.81 17.77
CA GLN A 128 12.35 -2.39 17.59
C GLN A 128 13.46 -1.45 18.04
N ARG A 129 13.24 -0.14 17.95
CA ARG A 129 14.18 0.84 18.50
C ARG A 129 14.27 0.74 20.03
N SER A 130 13.14 0.57 20.70
CA SER A 130 13.08 0.49 22.16
C SER A 130 13.70 -0.78 22.72
N SER A 131 13.75 -1.86 21.93
CA SER A 131 14.26 -3.15 22.36
C SER A 131 15.77 -3.32 22.17
N LYS A 132 16.47 -2.29 21.67
CA LYS A 132 17.94 -2.30 21.52
C LYS A 132 18.65 -1.88 22.79
#